data_a4fdb3b55c2f76ab5bf5a08647d61437
#
_entry.id   a4fdb3b55c2f76ab5bf5a08647d61437
#
_cell.length_a   1.000
_cell.length_b   1.000
_cell.length_c   1.000
_cell.angle_alpha   90.00
_cell.angle_beta   90.00
_cell.angle_gamma   90.00
#
_symmetry.space_group_name_H-M   'P 1'
#
loop_
_entity.id
_entity.type
_entity.pdbx_description
1 polymer ?
#
loop_
_entity_poly.entity_id
_entity_poly.type
_entity_poly.pdbx_seq_one_letter_code
_entity_poly.pdbx_strand_id
1 'polypeptide(L)'
;RNILPFLFISNLPEFRKFFIPLHPLILETNNKTELMGGFFGTVAKATSCVADLFYGTDYNSHLGTKRGGLATYDAETEQFTRSIHNLESTYFRTKFEDELDKFKGNSGIGIISDTDPQPLILNSHLGRFAIVTVAKIVNLQELETKLLAQNMHFAELSSGKTNQTELIALLIIQGKTFVEGIENVYKHIKGSCSMLLLTEDGIIAARDRWGRTPIVIGKKDGAYAATSESSSFPNLGYEIDR
;
A
#
# COMPACT_ATOMS: atom_id res chain seq x y z
N ARG A 1 21.70 -7.91 -12.97
CA ARG A 1 21.32 -7.47 -11.62
C ARG A 1 20.06 -6.62 -11.77
N ASN A 2 18.89 -7.26 -11.53
CA ASN A 2 17.60 -6.55 -11.55
C ASN A 2 17.43 -5.87 -10.19
N ILE A 3 17.61 -4.58 -10.15
CA ILE A 3 17.39 -3.81 -8.94
C ILE A 3 15.95 -3.30 -9.00
N LEU A 4 15.17 -3.64 -7.97
CA LEU A 4 13.79 -3.22 -7.82
C LEU A 4 13.73 -1.75 -7.40
N PRO A 5 12.82 -0.93 -7.95
CA PRO A 5 12.68 0.45 -7.53
C PRO A 5 11.93 0.50 -6.19
N PHE A 6 12.64 0.79 -5.11
CA PHE A 6 12.03 1.18 -3.84
C PHE A 6 12.07 2.70 -3.71
N LEU A 7 11.00 3.26 -3.18
CA LEU A 7 10.97 4.63 -2.73
C LEU A 7 10.60 4.64 -1.26
N PHE A 8 11.47 5.21 -0.44
CA PHE A 8 11.19 5.49 0.96
C PHE A 8 10.88 6.97 1.11
N ILE A 9 9.73 7.29 1.69
CA ILE A 9 9.29 8.64 2.03
C ILE A 9 9.27 8.73 3.55
N SER A 10 10.17 9.51 4.17
CA SER A 10 10.29 9.62 5.61
C SER A 10 10.10 11.04 6.10
N ASN A 11 9.75 11.17 7.37
CA ASN A 11 9.68 12.45 8.09
C ASN A 11 11.06 13.02 8.48
N LEU A 12 12.16 12.29 8.20
CA LEU A 12 13.52 12.72 8.54
C LEU A 12 14.02 13.85 7.61
N PRO A 13 14.88 14.77 8.10
CA PRO A 13 15.31 15.96 7.36
C PRO A 13 16.16 15.66 6.11
N GLU A 14 16.69 14.46 5.97
CA GLU A 14 17.43 14.03 4.78
C GLU A 14 16.73 12.88 4.07
N PHE A 15 16.12 13.17 2.92
CA PHE A 15 15.53 12.16 2.05
C PHE A 15 16.63 11.40 1.31
N ARG A 16 16.83 10.12 1.62
CA ARG A 16 17.67 9.23 0.79
C ARG A 16 16.83 8.66 -0.34
N LYS A 17 17.17 9.08 -1.55
CA LYS A 17 16.54 8.60 -2.80
C LYS A 17 17.41 7.51 -3.41
N PHE A 18 16.88 6.31 -3.60
CA PHE A 18 17.51 5.28 -4.42
C PHE A 18 16.71 5.07 -5.70
N PHE A 19 17.35 5.25 -6.84
CA PHE A 19 16.74 5.16 -8.16
C PHE A 19 17.46 4.17 -9.06
N ILE A 20 16.68 3.41 -9.85
CA ILE A 20 17.21 2.66 -10.99
C ILE A 20 16.21 2.70 -12.15
N PRO A 21 16.68 2.98 -13.39
CA PRO A 21 15.82 3.21 -14.54
C PRO A 21 15.24 1.93 -15.15
N LEU A 22 13.99 2.03 -15.60
CA LEU A 22 13.23 0.99 -16.29
C LEU A 22 13.46 1.01 -17.81
N HIS A 23 13.60 -0.18 -18.39
CA HIS A 23 13.54 -0.41 -19.84
C HIS A 23 12.16 -0.99 -20.19
N PRO A 24 11.46 -0.50 -21.23
CA PRO A 24 10.12 -1.00 -21.59
C PRO A 24 10.21 -2.26 -22.45
N LEU A 25 9.52 -3.31 -22.05
CA LEU A 25 9.16 -4.45 -22.89
C LEU A 25 7.64 -4.63 -22.81
N ILE A 26 7.00 -4.31 -23.92
CA ILE A 26 5.56 -4.53 -24.13
C ILE A 26 5.40 -5.97 -24.60
N LEU A 27 4.62 -6.76 -23.86
CA LEU A 27 4.04 -8.01 -24.33
C LEU A 27 2.55 -7.98 -24.06
N GLU A 28 1.78 -7.89 -25.14
CA GLU A 28 0.33 -8.05 -25.11
C GLU A 28 -0.02 -9.50 -24.79
N THR A 29 -0.76 -9.71 -23.72
CA THR A 29 -1.53 -10.94 -23.52
C THR A 29 -2.98 -10.58 -23.23
N ASN A 30 -3.85 -10.94 -24.20
CA ASN A 30 -5.28 -10.90 -24.09
C ASN A 30 -5.76 -11.88 -23.00
N ASN A 31 -5.92 -11.38 -21.77
CA ASN A 31 -6.85 -11.90 -20.78
C ASN A 31 -7.14 -10.75 -19.80
N LYS A 32 -8.28 -10.12 -19.98
CA LYS A 32 -8.84 -9.12 -19.05
C LYS A 32 -9.17 -9.78 -17.73
N THR A 33 -8.21 -9.93 -16.87
CA THR A 33 -8.44 -10.03 -15.44
C THR A 33 -7.98 -8.72 -14.85
N GLU A 34 -8.93 -7.83 -14.70
CA GLU A 34 -8.72 -6.50 -14.13
C GLU A 34 -8.18 -6.67 -12.71
N LEU A 35 -7.00 -6.09 -12.46
CA LEU A 35 -6.56 -5.80 -11.10
C LEU A 35 -7.42 -4.62 -10.66
N MET A 36 -8.42 -4.90 -9.82
CA MET A 36 -9.36 -3.91 -9.33
C MET A 36 -8.85 -3.40 -8.00
N GLY A 37 -8.33 -2.20 -7.99
CA GLY A 37 -7.87 -1.52 -6.77
C GLY A 37 -6.91 -0.38 -7.06
N GLY A 38 -6.86 0.56 -6.11
CA GLY A 38 -5.93 1.69 -6.11
C GLY A 38 -5.66 2.18 -4.71
N PHE A 39 -4.48 2.69 -4.49
CA PHE A 39 -4.04 3.18 -3.18
C PHE A 39 -3.54 4.62 -3.26
N PHE A 40 -3.56 5.26 -2.10
CA PHE A 40 -2.97 6.57 -1.84
C PHE A 40 -2.23 6.52 -0.51
N GLY A 41 -1.05 7.10 -0.45
CA GLY A 41 -0.29 7.28 0.78
C GLY A 41 0.29 8.68 0.83
N THR A 42 0.37 9.28 2.01
CA THR A 42 0.94 10.61 2.18
C THR A 42 1.70 10.74 3.49
N VAL A 43 2.77 11.51 3.44
CA VAL A 43 3.60 11.90 4.58
C VAL A 43 3.76 13.40 4.57
N ALA A 44 3.38 14.06 5.66
CA ALA A 44 3.52 15.51 5.88
C ALA A 44 4.50 15.78 7.02
N LYS A 45 5.24 16.90 6.95
CA LYS A 45 6.26 17.25 7.98
C LYS A 45 5.65 17.77 9.28
N ALA A 46 4.64 18.62 9.19
CA ALA A 46 4.14 19.37 10.34
C ALA A 46 2.61 19.48 10.39
N THR A 47 1.90 18.93 9.42
CA THR A 47 0.43 19.02 9.33
C THR A 47 -0.18 17.64 9.35
N SER A 48 -1.47 17.57 9.76
CA SER A 48 -2.23 16.33 9.65
C SER A 48 -2.30 15.85 8.20
N CYS A 49 -2.11 14.55 7.99
CA CYS A 49 -2.25 13.92 6.68
C CYS A 49 -3.69 13.51 6.34
N VAL A 50 -4.62 13.62 7.30
CA VAL A 50 -5.95 12.97 7.23
C VAL A 50 -6.77 13.44 6.04
N ALA A 51 -6.84 14.75 5.78
CA ALA A 51 -7.60 15.28 4.66
C ALA A 51 -7.03 14.81 3.30
N ASP A 52 -5.72 14.91 3.13
CA ASP A 52 -5.06 14.44 1.90
C ASP A 52 -5.26 12.94 1.70
N LEU A 53 -5.13 12.16 2.77
CA LEU A 53 -5.32 10.71 2.75
C LEU A 53 -6.75 10.34 2.35
N PHE A 54 -7.74 10.98 2.96
CA PHE A 54 -9.16 10.73 2.70
C PHE A 54 -9.52 11.03 1.24
N TYR A 55 -9.28 12.26 0.79
CA TYR A 55 -9.59 12.65 -0.57
C TYR A 55 -8.74 11.92 -1.60
N GLY A 56 -7.43 11.73 -1.34
CA GLY A 56 -6.54 11.01 -2.23
C GLY A 56 -6.96 9.55 -2.42
N THR A 57 -7.45 8.89 -1.36
CA THR A 57 -7.99 7.53 -1.46
C THR A 57 -9.32 7.52 -2.21
N ASP A 58 -10.21 8.48 -1.95
CA ASP A 58 -11.50 8.59 -2.64
C ASP A 58 -11.35 8.77 -4.16
N TYR A 59 -10.32 9.47 -4.61
CA TYR A 59 -10.02 9.60 -6.04
C TYR A 59 -9.74 8.25 -6.74
N ASN A 60 -9.37 7.21 -6.00
CA ASN A 60 -9.21 5.86 -6.52
C ASN A 60 -10.51 5.03 -6.51
N SER A 61 -11.67 5.60 -6.14
CA SER A 61 -12.94 4.87 -6.01
C SER A 61 -13.46 4.25 -7.31
N HIS A 62 -13.01 4.72 -8.47
CA HIS A 62 -13.32 4.11 -9.77
C HIS A 62 -12.51 2.84 -10.06
N LEU A 63 -11.45 2.56 -9.27
CA LEU A 63 -10.59 1.39 -9.42
C LEU A 63 -11.06 0.18 -8.59
N GLY A 64 -12.15 0.31 -7.82
CA GLY A 64 -12.70 -0.78 -7.03
C GLY A 64 -14.00 -0.36 -6.37
N THR A 65 -14.84 -1.34 -6.04
CA THR A 65 -16.22 -1.11 -5.56
C THR A 65 -16.58 -1.89 -4.30
N LYS A 66 -15.71 -2.79 -3.82
CA LYS A 66 -16.10 -3.70 -2.74
C LYS A 66 -15.64 -3.27 -1.36
N ARG A 67 -14.42 -2.77 -1.25
CA ARG A 67 -13.81 -2.46 0.04
C ARG A 67 -13.01 -1.18 -0.01
N GLY A 68 -13.01 -0.45 1.09
CA GLY A 68 -12.13 0.68 1.30
C GLY A 68 -11.51 0.61 2.67
N GLY A 69 -10.32 1.15 2.82
CA GLY A 69 -9.65 1.20 4.11
C GLY A 69 -8.64 2.34 4.21
N LEU A 70 -8.48 2.82 5.43
CA LEU A 70 -7.52 3.85 5.79
C LEU A 70 -6.70 3.38 7.00
N ALA A 71 -5.43 3.74 7.04
CA ALA A 71 -4.60 3.67 8.23
C ALA A 71 -3.71 4.91 8.33
N THR A 72 -3.55 5.41 9.56
CA THR A 72 -2.62 6.50 9.89
C THR A 72 -1.68 6.09 11.01
N TYR A 73 -0.54 6.74 11.07
CA TYR A 73 0.39 6.68 12.19
C TYR A 73 0.55 8.05 12.82
N ASP A 74 0.34 8.10 14.13
CA ASP A 74 0.52 9.28 14.95
C ASP A 74 1.82 9.14 15.75
N ALA A 75 2.82 9.95 15.42
CA ALA A 75 4.12 9.92 16.06
C ALA A 75 4.12 10.47 17.50
N GLU A 76 3.11 11.27 17.88
CA GLU A 76 3.00 11.81 19.24
C GLU A 76 2.55 10.73 20.24
N THR A 77 1.64 9.86 19.79
CA THR A 77 1.08 8.78 20.61
C THR A 77 1.65 7.41 20.27
N GLU A 78 2.50 7.31 19.26
CA GLU A 78 3.07 6.06 18.72
C GLU A 78 1.98 5.03 18.33
N GLN A 79 0.84 5.52 17.82
CA GLN A 79 -0.32 4.69 17.53
C GLN A 79 -0.65 4.62 16.06
N PHE A 80 -1.00 3.41 15.63
CA PHE A 80 -1.64 3.16 14.35
C PHE A 80 -3.15 3.12 14.53
N THR A 81 -3.87 3.90 13.73
CA THR A 81 -5.34 3.86 13.65
C THR A 81 -5.75 3.29 12.31
N ARG A 82 -6.71 2.36 12.30
CA ARG A 82 -7.20 1.69 11.08
C ARG A 82 -8.72 1.65 11.06
N SER A 83 -9.32 1.84 9.87
CA SER A 83 -10.71 1.51 9.59
C SER A 83 -10.83 0.85 8.22
N ILE A 84 -11.74 -0.13 8.09
CA ILE A 84 -12.03 -0.87 6.86
C ILE A 84 -13.54 -0.98 6.72
N HIS A 85 -14.06 -0.65 5.52
CA HIS A 85 -15.49 -0.74 5.23
C HIS A 85 -15.78 -1.52 3.96
N ASN A 86 -16.95 -2.18 3.93
CA ASN A 86 -17.58 -2.67 2.71
C ASN A 86 -18.21 -1.49 1.97
N LEU A 87 -17.92 -1.37 0.68
CA LEU A 87 -18.38 -0.30 -0.21
C LEU A 87 -19.45 -0.76 -1.22
N GLU A 88 -19.86 -2.04 -1.20
CA GLU A 88 -20.79 -2.58 -2.21
C GLU A 88 -22.16 -1.88 -2.22
N SER A 89 -22.57 -1.31 -1.11
CA SER A 89 -23.86 -0.62 -0.98
C SER A 89 -23.76 0.89 -0.74
N THR A 90 -22.54 1.44 -0.61
CA THR A 90 -22.36 2.83 -0.19
C THR A 90 -21.00 3.36 -0.62
N TYR A 91 -20.93 4.62 -1.03
CA TYR A 91 -19.70 5.26 -1.46
C TYR A 91 -18.68 5.40 -0.34
N PHE A 92 -17.40 5.45 -0.72
CA PHE A 92 -16.28 5.61 0.20
C PHE A 92 -16.45 6.81 1.15
N ARG A 93 -16.77 7.99 0.62
CA ARG A 93 -16.98 9.22 1.44
C ARG A 93 -17.99 9.00 2.55
N THR A 94 -19.16 8.48 2.22
CA THR A 94 -20.25 8.25 3.19
C THR A 94 -19.83 7.28 4.31
N LYS A 95 -18.91 6.36 4.04
CA LYS A 95 -18.46 5.40 5.06
C LYS A 95 -17.39 5.95 5.99
N PHE A 96 -16.54 6.83 5.48
CA PHE A 96 -15.37 7.29 6.23
C PHE A 96 -15.49 8.71 6.78
N GLU A 97 -16.38 9.56 6.22
CA GLU A 97 -16.50 10.97 6.60
C GLU A 97 -16.77 11.16 8.09
N ASP A 98 -17.69 10.39 8.66
CA ASP A 98 -18.06 10.44 10.09
C ASP A 98 -16.95 9.85 11.01
N GLU A 99 -15.94 9.22 10.45
CA GLU A 99 -14.86 8.59 11.20
C GLU A 99 -13.55 9.38 11.15
N LEU A 100 -13.48 10.47 10.39
CA LEU A 100 -12.23 11.21 10.17
C LEU A 100 -11.59 11.71 11.47
N ASP A 101 -12.38 12.06 12.45
CA ASP A 101 -11.91 12.52 13.77
C ASP A 101 -11.13 11.45 14.55
N LYS A 102 -11.30 10.17 14.21
CA LYS A 102 -10.55 9.06 14.82
C LYS A 102 -9.11 8.99 14.32
N PHE A 103 -8.87 9.46 13.08
CA PHE A 103 -7.56 9.43 12.47
C PHE A 103 -6.74 10.64 12.88
N LYS A 104 -5.49 10.38 13.24
CA LYS A 104 -4.52 11.40 13.62
C LYS A 104 -3.18 11.08 13.01
N GLY A 105 -2.28 12.04 13.07
CA GLY A 105 -0.89 11.88 12.61
C GLY A 105 -0.62 12.54 11.27
N ASN A 106 0.62 12.45 10.87
CA ASN A 106 1.17 13.11 9.69
C ASN A 106 1.55 12.14 8.58
N SER A 107 1.32 10.86 8.76
CA SER A 107 1.53 9.83 7.73
C SER A 107 0.37 8.84 7.69
N GLY A 108 0.02 8.38 6.49
CA GLY A 108 -1.08 7.45 6.32
C GLY A 108 -1.14 6.82 4.94
N ILE A 109 -1.80 5.65 4.87
CA ILE A 109 -2.07 4.90 3.65
C ILE A 109 -3.54 4.55 3.55
N GLY A 110 -4.08 4.58 2.34
CA GLY A 110 -5.46 4.23 2.04
C GLY A 110 -5.56 3.38 0.79
N ILE A 111 -6.65 2.64 0.66
CA ILE A 111 -6.88 1.65 -0.39
C ILE A 111 -8.35 1.59 -0.78
N ILE A 112 -8.61 1.44 -2.06
CA ILE A 112 -9.85 0.92 -2.61
C ILE A 112 -9.51 -0.44 -3.24
N SER A 113 -10.27 -1.49 -2.92
CA SER A 113 -9.96 -2.84 -3.38
C SER A 113 -11.21 -3.69 -3.59
N ASP A 114 -11.16 -4.55 -4.60
CA ASP A 114 -12.18 -5.57 -4.83
C ASP A 114 -11.79 -6.94 -4.28
N THR A 115 -10.63 -7.05 -3.65
CA THR A 115 -10.11 -8.32 -3.15
C THR A 115 -10.20 -8.41 -1.62
N ASP A 116 -9.13 -8.07 -0.96
CA ASP A 116 -8.93 -8.35 0.46
C ASP A 116 -9.32 -7.17 1.37
N PRO A 117 -9.77 -7.44 2.60
CA PRO A 117 -9.85 -6.40 3.64
C PRO A 117 -8.45 -5.87 3.94
N GLN A 118 -8.26 -4.57 3.84
CA GLN A 118 -6.99 -3.87 4.09
C GLN A 118 -7.27 -2.39 4.43
N PRO A 119 -6.33 -1.65 5.08
CA PRO A 119 -4.95 -2.04 5.43
C PRO A 119 -4.87 -3.13 6.50
N LEU A 120 -3.79 -3.92 6.50
CA LEU A 120 -3.45 -4.81 7.61
C LEU A 120 -2.37 -4.17 8.48
N ILE A 121 -2.49 -4.29 9.80
CA ILE A 121 -1.47 -3.85 10.76
C ILE A 121 -0.82 -5.08 11.35
N LEU A 122 0.51 -5.17 11.26
CA LEU A 122 1.29 -6.26 11.79
C LEU A 122 2.33 -5.73 12.78
N ASN A 123 2.63 -6.54 13.78
CA ASN A 123 3.75 -6.34 14.68
C ASN A 123 4.79 -7.43 14.45
N SER A 124 6.03 -7.04 14.18
CA SER A 124 7.09 -7.96 13.80
C SER A 124 8.44 -7.52 14.37
N HIS A 125 9.50 -8.30 14.14
CA HIS A 125 10.87 -7.92 14.47
C HIS A 125 11.38 -6.72 13.65
N LEU A 126 10.70 -6.34 12.57
CA LEU A 126 10.99 -5.14 11.78
C LEU A 126 10.30 -3.88 12.36
N GLY A 127 9.59 -4.01 13.47
CA GLY A 127 8.69 -3.01 14.02
C GLY A 127 7.24 -3.23 13.66
N ARG A 128 6.38 -2.32 14.09
CA ARG A 128 4.98 -2.28 13.71
C ARG A 128 4.82 -1.55 12.39
N PHE A 129 3.99 -2.08 11.51
CA PHE A 129 3.70 -1.45 10.22
C PHE A 129 2.28 -1.76 9.74
N ALA A 130 1.72 -0.87 8.92
CA ALA A 130 0.52 -1.14 8.17
C ALA A 130 0.86 -1.36 6.68
N ILE A 131 0.08 -2.20 5.99
CA ILE A 131 0.32 -2.53 4.58
C ILE A 131 -0.97 -2.48 3.78
N VAL A 132 -0.90 -1.93 2.57
CA VAL A 132 -1.89 -2.06 1.51
C VAL A 132 -1.24 -2.59 0.25
N THR A 133 -1.99 -3.40 -0.51
CA THR A 133 -1.50 -4.00 -1.74
C THR A 133 -2.55 -3.97 -2.84
N VAL A 134 -2.11 -3.76 -4.06
CA VAL A 134 -2.85 -4.12 -5.27
C VAL A 134 -2.08 -5.25 -5.92
N ALA A 135 -2.58 -6.47 -5.72
CA ALA A 135 -1.85 -7.68 -6.07
C ALA A 135 -2.73 -8.72 -6.76
N LYS A 136 -2.11 -9.49 -7.65
CA LYS A 136 -2.65 -10.73 -8.19
C LYS A 136 -1.58 -11.80 -8.15
N ILE A 137 -1.70 -12.73 -7.19
CA ILE A 137 -0.75 -13.80 -6.95
C ILE A 137 -1.30 -15.10 -7.56
N VAL A 138 -0.63 -15.61 -8.58
CA VAL A 138 -1.05 -16.82 -9.29
C VAL A 138 -0.72 -18.09 -8.49
N ASN A 139 0.40 -18.07 -7.79
CA ASN A 139 0.87 -19.21 -6.97
C ASN A 139 0.51 -19.06 -5.48
N LEU A 140 -0.63 -18.44 -5.17
CA LEU A 140 -1.08 -18.16 -3.80
C LEU A 140 -1.08 -19.42 -2.92
N GLN A 141 -1.72 -20.49 -3.41
CA GLN A 141 -1.87 -21.76 -2.67
C GLN A 141 -0.51 -22.46 -2.42
N GLU A 142 0.41 -22.40 -3.38
CA GLU A 142 1.79 -22.92 -3.23
C GLU A 142 2.50 -22.20 -2.08
N LEU A 143 2.42 -20.85 -2.06
CA LEU A 143 3.06 -20.03 -1.04
C LEU A 143 2.40 -20.19 0.33
N GLU A 144 1.08 -20.27 0.40
CA GLU A 144 0.34 -20.55 1.63
C GLU A 144 0.80 -21.87 2.26
N THR A 145 0.82 -22.94 1.48
CA THR A 145 1.29 -24.26 1.95
C THR A 145 2.71 -24.20 2.49
N LYS A 146 3.59 -23.47 1.80
CA LYS A 146 4.99 -23.30 2.22
C LYS A 146 5.11 -22.52 3.53
N LEU A 147 4.33 -21.46 3.71
CA LEU A 147 4.35 -20.64 4.93
C LEU A 147 3.77 -21.41 6.12
N LEU A 148 2.69 -22.15 5.93
CA LEU A 148 2.12 -23.03 6.97
C LEU A 148 3.10 -24.11 7.41
N ALA A 149 3.85 -24.72 6.47
CA ALA A 149 4.91 -25.69 6.79
C ALA A 149 6.08 -25.08 7.58
N GLN A 150 6.23 -23.76 7.57
CA GLN A 150 7.19 -23.00 8.37
C GLN A 150 6.61 -22.52 9.72
N ASN A 151 5.46 -23.06 10.14
CA ASN A 151 4.71 -22.66 11.34
C ASN A 151 4.26 -21.18 11.34
N MET A 152 4.11 -20.56 10.17
CA MET A 152 3.49 -19.25 10.07
C MET A 152 1.96 -19.40 10.06
N HIS A 153 1.24 -18.41 10.55
CA HIS A 153 -0.21 -18.44 10.69
C HIS A 153 -0.83 -17.31 9.88
N PHE A 154 -2.03 -17.58 9.36
CA PHE A 154 -2.89 -16.59 8.73
C PHE A 154 -4.02 -16.24 9.69
N ALA A 155 -4.19 -14.98 10.01
CA ALA A 155 -5.23 -14.47 10.91
C ALA A 155 -6.39 -13.83 10.16
N GLU A 156 -6.14 -13.29 8.97
CA GLU A 156 -7.12 -12.58 8.17
C GLU A 156 -7.60 -13.46 7.01
N LEU A 157 -8.90 -13.75 6.97
CA LEU A 157 -9.50 -14.46 5.85
C LEU A 157 -10.27 -13.51 4.94
N SER A 158 -10.09 -13.65 3.64
CA SER A 158 -10.86 -12.95 2.63
C SER A 158 -11.89 -13.90 2.03
N SER A 159 -13.15 -13.77 2.47
CA SER A 159 -14.26 -14.64 2.00
C SER A 159 -13.96 -16.14 2.12
N GLY A 160 -13.33 -16.55 3.24
CA GLY A 160 -12.94 -17.94 3.49
C GLY A 160 -11.68 -18.40 2.75
N LYS A 161 -10.96 -17.49 2.11
CA LYS A 161 -9.69 -17.73 1.43
C LYS A 161 -8.56 -16.95 2.08
N THR A 162 -7.33 -17.37 1.83
CA THR A 162 -6.13 -16.66 2.27
C THR A 162 -6.12 -15.22 1.74
N ASN A 163 -5.95 -14.27 2.64
CA ASN A 163 -5.77 -12.87 2.29
C ASN A 163 -4.40 -12.68 1.63
N GLN A 164 -4.37 -12.19 0.38
CA GLN A 164 -3.13 -12.00 -0.38
C GLN A 164 -2.22 -10.95 0.27
N THR A 165 -2.81 -9.90 0.85
CA THR A 165 -2.06 -8.85 1.55
C THR A 165 -1.36 -9.39 2.78
N GLU A 166 -2.01 -10.29 3.54
CA GLU A 166 -1.38 -10.97 4.67
C GLU A 166 -0.25 -11.89 4.22
N LEU A 167 -0.45 -12.67 3.15
CA LEU A 167 0.61 -13.51 2.59
C LEU A 167 1.84 -12.67 2.21
N ILE A 168 1.63 -11.52 1.57
CA ILE A 168 2.72 -10.60 1.22
C ILE A 168 3.40 -10.09 2.48
N ALA A 169 2.65 -9.69 3.51
CA ALA A 169 3.21 -9.24 4.78
C ALA A 169 4.04 -10.33 5.47
N LEU A 170 3.56 -11.58 5.47
CA LEU A 170 4.31 -12.73 6.01
C LEU A 170 5.60 -13.01 5.24
N LEU A 171 5.63 -12.81 3.93
CA LEU A 171 6.87 -12.90 3.15
C LEU A 171 7.84 -11.74 3.44
N ILE A 172 7.31 -10.53 3.70
CA ILE A 172 8.13 -9.36 4.08
C ILE A 172 8.83 -9.61 5.40
N ILE A 173 8.14 -10.09 6.41
CA ILE A 173 8.72 -10.32 7.75
C ILE A 173 9.72 -11.48 7.80
N GLN A 174 9.95 -12.21 6.72
CA GLN A 174 11.06 -13.15 6.62
C GLN A 174 12.41 -12.46 6.33
N GLY A 175 12.40 -11.21 5.89
CA GLY A 175 13.61 -10.40 5.69
C GLY A 175 14.17 -9.84 6.99
N LYS A 176 15.43 -9.46 7.00
CA LYS A 176 16.07 -8.74 8.12
C LYS A 176 15.75 -7.24 8.11
N THR A 177 15.31 -6.73 6.97
CA THR A 177 14.88 -5.36 6.75
C THR A 177 13.64 -5.36 5.85
N PHE A 178 12.87 -4.27 5.83
CA PHE A 178 11.75 -4.13 4.91
C PHE A 178 12.18 -4.30 3.44
N VAL A 179 13.34 -3.77 3.06
CA VAL A 179 13.88 -3.90 1.69
C VAL A 179 14.13 -5.35 1.33
N GLU A 180 14.87 -6.10 2.16
CA GLU A 180 15.11 -7.54 1.96
C GLU A 180 13.79 -8.32 1.92
N GLY A 181 12.82 -7.98 2.78
CA GLY A 181 11.50 -8.60 2.81
C GLY A 181 10.72 -8.36 1.53
N ILE A 182 10.71 -7.14 1.01
CA ILE A 182 10.05 -6.82 -0.26
C ILE A 182 10.74 -7.52 -1.44
N GLU A 183 12.08 -7.60 -1.45
CA GLU A 183 12.81 -8.40 -2.43
C GLU A 183 12.42 -9.88 -2.34
N ASN A 184 12.25 -10.40 -1.13
CA ASN A 184 11.79 -11.77 -0.91
C ASN A 184 10.39 -12.01 -1.51
N VAL A 185 9.46 -11.07 -1.33
CA VAL A 185 8.13 -11.12 -2.00
C VAL A 185 8.31 -11.27 -3.50
N TYR A 186 9.04 -10.39 -4.15
CA TYR A 186 9.20 -10.37 -5.60
C TYR A 186 9.99 -11.56 -6.17
N LYS A 187 10.78 -12.24 -5.35
CA LYS A 187 11.43 -13.50 -5.72
C LYS A 187 10.48 -14.70 -5.75
N HIS A 188 9.46 -14.68 -4.88
CA HIS A 188 8.61 -15.85 -4.66
C HIS A 188 7.24 -15.76 -5.33
N ILE A 189 6.66 -14.56 -5.48
CA ILE A 189 5.36 -14.42 -6.13
C ILE A 189 5.46 -14.64 -7.64
N LYS A 190 4.47 -15.35 -8.18
CA LYS A 190 4.16 -15.39 -9.61
C LYS A 190 2.92 -14.54 -9.84
N GLY A 191 3.08 -13.40 -10.54
CA GLY A 191 1.99 -12.44 -10.72
C GLY A 191 2.48 -11.01 -10.63
N SER A 192 1.65 -10.12 -10.11
CA SER A 192 1.98 -8.72 -9.91
C SER A 192 1.60 -8.24 -8.51
N CYS A 193 2.37 -7.30 -8.00
CA CYS A 193 2.10 -6.67 -6.70
C CYS A 193 2.72 -5.27 -6.65
N SER A 194 1.89 -4.28 -6.37
CA SER A 194 2.33 -2.97 -5.91
C SER A 194 1.81 -2.77 -4.49
N MET A 195 2.59 -2.11 -3.65
CA MET A 195 2.28 -1.98 -2.23
C MET A 195 2.74 -0.65 -1.64
N LEU A 196 2.05 -0.23 -0.58
CA LEU A 196 2.52 0.79 0.35
C LEU A 196 2.60 0.18 1.74
N LEU A 197 3.73 0.42 2.42
CA LEU A 197 3.92 0.10 3.84
C LEU A 197 4.01 1.42 4.60
N LEU A 198 3.18 1.58 5.62
CA LEU A 198 3.27 2.66 6.59
C LEU A 198 4.04 2.15 7.80
N THR A 199 5.15 2.78 8.10
CA THR A 199 6.01 2.51 9.26
C THR A 199 6.06 3.73 10.17
N GLU A 200 6.71 3.60 11.31
CA GLU A 200 6.98 4.71 12.23
C GLU A 200 7.84 5.81 11.57
N ASP A 201 8.71 5.43 10.62
CA ASP A 201 9.60 6.36 9.91
C ASP A 201 8.96 7.00 8.66
N GLY A 202 7.79 6.53 8.21
CA GLY A 202 7.11 7.03 7.02
C GLY A 202 6.57 5.92 6.12
N ILE A 203 6.55 6.14 4.80
CA ILE A 203 5.95 5.23 3.82
C ILE A 203 7.01 4.64 2.90
N ILE A 204 6.99 3.32 2.73
CA ILE A 204 7.72 2.60 1.70
C ILE A 204 6.74 2.28 0.58
N ALA A 205 7.00 2.76 -0.62
CA ALA A 205 6.25 2.42 -1.82
C ALA A 205 7.08 1.47 -2.70
N ALA A 206 6.51 0.33 -3.06
CA ALA A 206 7.21 -0.69 -3.84
C ALA A 206 6.32 -1.27 -4.94
N ARG A 207 6.92 -1.45 -6.13
CA ARG A 207 6.28 -1.97 -7.33
C ARG A 207 7.11 -3.09 -7.92
N ASP A 208 6.43 -4.14 -8.41
CA ASP A 208 7.10 -5.20 -9.14
C ASP A 208 7.67 -4.73 -10.50
N ARG A 209 8.50 -5.57 -11.11
CA ARG A 209 9.15 -5.28 -12.39
C ARG A 209 8.17 -5.13 -13.57
N TRP A 210 6.96 -5.68 -13.47
CA TRP A 210 5.95 -5.60 -14.53
C TRP A 210 5.20 -4.28 -14.51
N GLY A 211 5.12 -3.63 -13.35
CA GLY A 211 4.51 -2.32 -13.17
C GLY A 211 3.04 -2.23 -13.58
N ARG A 212 2.28 -3.31 -13.38
CA ARG A 212 0.85 -3.35 -13.77
C ARG A 212 0.03 -2.30 -13.03
N THR A 213 0.25 -2.16 -11.73
CA THR A 213 -0.29 -1.04 -10.97
C THR A 213 0.81 -0.02 -10.83
N PRO A 214 0.68 1.16 -11.43
CA PRO A 214 1.68 2.22 -11.33
C PRO A 214 1.80 2.75 -9.92
N ILE A 215 2.92 3.39 -9.62
CA ILE A 215 3.10 4.24 -8.46
C ILE A 215 3.62 5.58 -8.96
N VAL A 216 2.82 6.61 -8.75
CA VAL A 216 3.15 7.99 -9.08
C VAL A 216 3.48 8.72 -7.78
N ILE A 217 4.61 9.40 -7.75
CA ILE A 217 5.03 10.18 -6.59
C ILE A 217 4.73 11.65 -6.84
N GLY A 218 4.06 12.25 -5.88
CA GLY A 218 3.78 13.67 -5.85
C GLY A 218 4.48 14.36 -4.70
N LYS A 219 4.75 15.64 -4.87
CA LYS A 219 5.27 16.52 -3.83
C LYS A 219 4.49 17.81 -3.79
N LYS A 220 4.35 18.36 -2.60
CA LYS A 220 3.95 19.75 -2.33
C LYS A 220 4.79 20.29 -1.19
N ASP A 221 4.65 21.57 -0.87
CA ASP A 221 5.39 22.13 0.26
C ASP A 221 5.06 21.36 1.55
N GLY A 222 6.10 20.86 2.18
CA GLY A 222 6.00 20.08 3.42
C GLY A 222 5.38 18.69 3.33
N ALA A 223 5.05 18.15 2.13
CA ALA A 223 4.47 16.82 2.03
C ALA A 223 4.86 16.07 0.74
N TYR A 224 4.82 14.74 0.84
CA TYR A 224 4.93 13.81 -0.29
C TYR A 224 3.75 12.85 -0.31
N ALA A 225 3.38 12.41 -1.51
CA ALA A 225 2.35 11.39 -1.69
C ALA A 225 2.80 10.33 -2.70
N ALA A 226 2.25 9.10 -2.54
CA ALA A 226 2.39 8.00 -3.46
C ALA A 226 1.00 7.48 -3.80
N THR A 227 0.67 7.32 -5.08
CA THR A 227 -0.66 6.88 -5.52
C THR A 227 -0.60 6.01 -6.75
N SER A 228 -1.65 5.20 -6.97
CA SER A 228 -1.83 4.43 -8.21
C SER A 228 -2.10 5.34 -9.41
N GLU A 229 -2.81 6.45 -9.21
CA GLU A 229 -3.13 7.42 -10.25
C GLU A 229 -2.95 8.85 -9.77
N SER A 230 -2.40 9.71 -10.63
CA SER A 230 -2.12 11.11 -10.31
C SER A 230 -3.35 12.03 -10.37
N SER A 231 -4.54 11.50 -10.64
CA SER A 231 -5.78 12.27 -10.78
C SER A 231 -6.14 13.13 -9.55
N SER A 232 -5.74 12.69 -8.35
CA SER A 232 -5.94 13.43 -7.10
C SER A 232 -4.98 14.62 -6.93
N PHE A 233 -3.80 14.58 -7.54
CA PHE A 233 -2.71 15.53 -7.24
C PHE A 233 -3.07 16.98 -7.51
N PRO A 234 -3.66 17.36 -8.66
CA PRO A 234 -4.00 18.78 -8.91
C PRO A 234 -4.94 19.36 -7.84
N ASN A 235 -5.90 18.57 -7.38
CA ASN A 235 -6.89 19.02 -6.41
C ASN A 235 -6.36 19.04 -4.96
N LEU A 236 -5.31 18.26 -4.68
CA LEU A 236 -4.65 18.22 -3.37
C LEU A 236 -3.38 19.08 -3.31
N GLY A 237 -3.06 19.79 -4.40
CA GLY A 237 -1.92 20.68 -4.48
C GLY A 237 -0.58 19.96 -4.63
N TYR A 238 -0.57 18.70 -5.08
CA TYR A 238 0.65 17.97 -5.38
C TYR A 238 1.06 18.18 -6.84
N GLU A 239 2.35 18.32 -7.06
CA GLU A 239 3.00 18.24 -8.37
C GLU A 239 3.60 16.84 -8.53
N ILE A 240 3.58 16.29 -9.75
CA ILE A 240 4.24 15.00 -10.03
C ILE A 240 5.74 15.18 -9.88
N ASP A 241 6.36 14.40 -8.99
CA ASP A 241 7.81 14.38 -8.81
C ASP A 241 8.42 13.30 -9.73
N ARG A 242 7.73 12.14 -9.88
CA ARG A 242 8.10 11.02 -10.77
C ARG A 242 7.00 9.97 -10.84
#